data_f3d4bc78f07c68dd9e08bc16b6da5530
#
_entry.id   f3d4bc78f07c68dd9e08bc16b6da5530
#
_cell.length_a   1.000
_cell.length_b   1.000
_cell.length_c   1.000
_cell.angle_alpha   90.00
_cell.angle_beta   90.00
_cell.angle_gamma   90.00
#
_symmetry.space_group_name_H-M   'P 1'
#
loop_
_entity.id
_entity.type
_entity.pdbx_description
1 polymer ?
#
loop_
_entity_poly.entity_id
_entity_poly.type
_entity_poly.pdbx_seq_one_letter_code
_entity_poly.pdbx_strand_id
1 'polypeptide(L)'
;GCDGLAAAIAKGEAPVNGCPVGGEPVGKVIAAIMGQEVVETARQVAYVKCAGTCEKTKDNYEYTGVEDCEMMAFIPGGGAKACGFGCLGFGSCVKACPFGAIEVVNGVAVVDKEACKACGKCVAKCPKHLIELVPYDQTTFVQCSSHAKGKAVTSACEVGCIGCKKCEQTCPNGAITVDNFCAHVDYSKCTNCGACKEACPRHIIQ
;
A
#
# COMPACT_ATOMS: atom_id res chain seq x y z
N GLY A 1 -4.01 -21.20 -7.57
CA GLY A 1 -2.90 -21.92 -6.92
C GLY A 1 -1.79 -22.27 -7.89
N CYS A 2 -0.77 -23.01 -7.44
CA CYS A 2 0.39 -23.37 -8.27
C CYS A 2 0.01 -24.11 -9.56
N ASP A 3 -0.91 -25.07 -9.49
CA ASP A 3 -1.41 -25.82 -10.66
C ASP A 3 -2.04 -24.91 -11.71
N GLY A 4 -2.88 -23.96 -11.29
CA GLY A 4 -3.52 -23.04 -12.23
C GLY A 4 -2.51 -22.12 -12.92
N LEU A 5 -1.50 -21.65 -12.19
CA LEU A 5 -0.43 -20.85 -12.77
C LEU A 5 0.43 -21.68 -13.72
N ALA A 6 0.79 -22.91 -13.35
CA ALA A 6 1.57 -23.80 -14.20
C ALA A 6 0.82 -24.13 -15.51
N ALA A 7 -0.49 -24.40 -15.43
CA ALA A 7 -1.33 -24.62 -16.60
C ALA A 7 -1.42 -23.38 -17.50
N ALA A 8 -1.55 -22.18 -16.92
CA ALA A 8 -1.58 -20.93 -17.67
C ALA A 8 -0.24 -20.63 -18.36
N ILE A 9 0.89 -20.88 -17.69
CA ILE A 9 2.23 -20.74 -18.28
C ILE A 9 2.40 -21.74 -19.43
N ALA A 10 2.01 -23.00 -19.25
CA ALA A 10 2.11 -24.02 -20.29
C ALA A 10 1.29 -23.70 -21.54
N LYS A 11 0.19 -22.96 -21.40
CA LYS A 11 -0.65 -22.47 -22.51
C LYS A 11 -0.19 -21.15 -23.10
N GLY A 12 0.82 -20.49 -22.50
CA GLY A 12 1.25 -19.15 -22.90
C GLY A 12 0.31 -18.00 -22.44
N GLU A 13 -0.64 -18.29 -21.54
CA GLU A 13 -1.60 -17.33 -20.99
C GLU A 13 -1.04 -16.53 -19.81
N ALA A 14 0.09 -16.97 -19.24
CA ALA A 14 0.77 -16.29 -18.13
C ALA A 14 2.29 -16.26 -18.37
N PRO A 15 3.00 -15.24 -17.88
CA PRO A 15 4.44 -15.12 -18.02
C PRO A 15 5.17 -16.17 -17.17
N VAL A 16 6.32 -16.65 -17.63
CA VAL A 16 7.14 -17.68 -16.94
C VAL A 16 7.62 -17.25 -15.55
N ASN A 17 7.72 -15.96 -15.29
CA ASN A 17 8.08 -15.34 -14.00
C ASN A 17 6.87 -14.93 -13.15
N GLY A 18 5.66 -15.40 -13.49
CA GLY A 18 4.41 -15.02 -12.79
C GLY A 18 4.26 -15.59 -11.38
N CYS A 19 5.22 -16.36 -10.84
CA CYS A 19 5.15 -16.87 -9.48
C CYS A 19 5.77 -15.88 -8.47
N PRO A 20 4.97 -15.15 -7.66
CA PRO A 20 5.52 -14.16 -6.74
C PRO A 20 6.34 -14.78 -5.59
N VAL A 21 6.04 -16.05 -5.24
CA VAL A 21 6.74 -16.77 -4.16
C VAL A 21 8.08 -17.32 -4.63
N GLY A 22 8.12 -17.87 -5.85
CA GLY A 22 9.33 -18.43 -6.44
C GLY A 22 10.32 -17.37 -6.92
N GLY A 23 9.80 -16.19 -7.25
CA GLY A 23 10.60 -15.07 -7.74
C GLY A 23 11.44 -15.40 -8.96
N GLU A 24 12.52 -14.65 -9.16
CA GLU A 24 13.44 -14.79 -10.29
C GLU A 24 14.07 -16.20 -10.44
N PRO A 25 14.52 -16.88 -9.35
CA PRO A 25 15.12 -18.20 -9.49
C PRO A 25 14.17 -19.22 -10.12
N VAL A 26 12.90 -19.25 -9.69
CA VAL A 26 11.90 -20.16 -10.23
C VAL A 26 11.51 -19.75 -11.65
N GLY A 27 11.39 -18.45 -11.92
CA GLY A 27 11.15 -17.92 -13.25
C GLY A 27 12.20 -18.36 -14.26
N LYS A 28 13.48 -18.33 -13.91
CA LYS A 28 14.59 -18.82 -14.76
C LYS A 28 14.46 -20.32 -15.08
N VAL A 29 14.12 -21.14 -14.08
CA VAL A 29 13.93 -22.58 -14.29
C VAL A 29 12.75 -22.85 -15.23
N ILE A 30 11.61 -22.20 -15.01
CA ILE A 30 10.43 -22.36 -15.85
C ILE A 30 10.72 -21.88 -17.28
N ALA A 31 11.42 -20.74 -17.44
CA ALA A 31 11.80 -20.21 -18.75
C ALA A 31 12.69 -21.19 -19.52
N ALA A 32 13.67 -21.80 -18.86
CA ALA A 32 14.51 -22.83 -19.47
C ALA A 32 13.70 -24.06 -19.93
N ILE A 33 12.70 -24.47 -19.16
CA ILE A 33 11.81 -25.62 -19.54
C ILE A 33 10.93 -25.23 -20.73
N MET A 34 10.43 -23.97 -20.75
CA MET A 34 9.51 -23.48 -21.78
C MET A 34 10.22 -22.97 -23.04
N GLY A 35 11.56 -22.88 -23.05
CA GLY A 35 12.34 -22.32 -24.15
C GLY A 35 12.09 -20.82 -24.37
N GLN A 36 11.75 -20.08 -23.31
CA GLN A 36 11.45 -18.65 -23.34
C GLN A 36 12.54 -17.86 -22.60
N GLU A 37 12.72 -16.59 -22.98
CA GLU A 37 13.56 -15.67 -22.22
C GLU A 37 12.83 -15.15 -20.97
N VAL A 38 13.57 -14.99 -19.88
CA VAL A 38 13.03 -14.38 -18.65
C VAL A 38 12.94 -12.87 -18.84
N VAL A 39 11.75 -12.32 -18.85
CA VAL A 39 11.56 -10.89 -18.71
C VAL A 39 11.82 -10.53 -17.25
N GLU A 40 12.90 -9.80 -16.97
CA GLU A 40 13.16 -9.29 -15.62
C GLU A 40 12.01 -8.39 -15.16
N THR A 41 11.31 -8.84 -14.15
CA THR A 41 10.26 -8.03 -13.52
C THR A 41 10.84 -7.42 -12.25
N ALA A 42 10.82 -6.10 -12.12
CA ALA A 42 11.29 -5.42 -10.92
C ALA A 42 10.58 -5.98 -9.68
N ARG A 43 11.36 -6.32 -8.64
CA ARG A 43 10.82 -6.79 -7.36
C ARG A 43 9.82 -5.77 -6.83
N GLN A 44 8.67 -6.24 -6.39
CA GLN A 44 7.65 -5.41 -5.77
C GLN A 44 7.46 -5.78 -4.30
N VAL A 45 6.90 -4.87 -3.53
CA VAL A 45 6.51 -5.07 -2.14
C VAL A 45 5.17 -4.39 -1.88
N ALA A 46 4.42 -4.90 -0.90
CA ALA A 46 3.21 -4.23 -0.45
C ALA A 46 3.58 -2.99 0.38
N TYR A 47 2.81 -1.93 0.21
CA TYR A 47 2.96 -0.69 0.96
C TYR A 47 1.60 -0.21 1.48
N VAL A 48 1.56 0.29 2.73
CA VAL A 48 0.33 0.75 3.39
C VAL A 48 0.27 2.28 3.38
N LYS A 49 -0.69 2.85 2.68
CA LYS A 49 -0.88 4.31 2.52
C LYS A 49 -1.59 4.94 3.72
N CYS A 50 -1.05 4.77 4.90
CA CYS A 50 -1.56 5.40 6.12
C CYS A 50 -0.44 5.56 7.16
N ALA A 51 -0.27 6.79 7.68
CA ALA A 51 0.59 7.11 8.82
C ALA A 51 -0.21 7.46 10.09
N GLY A 52 -1.55 7.33 10.04
CA GLY A 52 -2.45 7.71 11.12
C GLY A 52 -2.50 6.67 12.24
N THR A 53 -1.48 6.65 13.08
CA THR A 53 -1.45 5.82 14.31
C THR A 53 -2.54 6.23 15.31
N CYS A 54 -2.77 5.44 16.35
CA CYS A 54 -3.72 5.78 17.42
C CYS A 54 -3.41 7.12 18.10
N GLU A 55 -2.13 7.49 18.18
CA GLU A 55 -1.69 8.77 18.78
C GLU A 55 -1.94 9.98 17.85
N LYS A 56 -1.95 9.76 16.52
CA LYS A 56 -2.04 10.80 15.49
C LYS A 56 -3.44 10.96 14.90
N THR A 57 -4.36 10.05 15.24
CA THR A 57 -5.76 10.10 14.80
C THR A 57 -6.69 10.19 15.99
N LYS A 58 -7.83 10.85 15.79
CA LYS A 58 -8.90 10.89 16.80
C LYS A 58 -9.88 9.75 16.56
N ASP A 59 -10.48 9.25 17.61
CA ASP A 59 -11.62 8.36 17.56
C ASP A 59 -12.90 9.13 17.88
N ASN A 60 -13.98 8.81 17.19
CA ASN A 60 -15.31 9.41 17.42
C ASN A 60 -16.04 8.73 18.58
N TYR A 61 -15.70 7.49 18.88
CA TYR A 61 -16.28 6.67 19.95
C TYR A 61 -15.33 5.51 20.29
N GLU A 62 -15.55 4.91 21.44
CA GLU A 62 -14.88 3.66 21.84
C GLU A 62 -15.60 2.47 21.19
N TYR A 63 -14.84 1.60 20.52
CA TYR A 63 -15.36 0.41 19.87
C TYR A 63 -15.01 -0.84 20.67
N THR A 64 -16.04 -1.59 21.08
CA THR A 64 -15.93 -2.84 21.87
C THR A 64 -16.60 -4.00 21.13
N GLY A 65 -16.23 -4.25 19.90
CA GLY A 65 -16.84 -5.29 19.07
C GLY A 65 -15.80 -6.24 18.47
N VAL A 66 -16.20 -6.95 17.41
CA VAL A 66 -15.33 -7.88 16.70
C VAL A 66 -14.22 -7.10 15.97
N GLU A 67 -12.98 -7.41 16.28
CA GLU A 67 -11.79 -6.82 15.64
C GLU A 67 -11.53 -7.43 14.26
N ASP A 68 -12.31 -7.00 13.29
CA ASP A 68 -12.17 -7.37 11.89
C ASP A 68 -12.46 -6.17 10.97
N CYS A 69 -11.55 -5.88 10.04
CA CYS A 69 -11.69 -4.70 9.18
C CYS A 69 -12.89 -4.77 8.23
N GLU A 70 -13.29 -5.97 7.79
CA GLU A 70 -14.43 -6.13 6.88
C GLU A 70 -15.75 -5.89 7.61
N MET A 71 -15.83 -6.27 8.89
CA MET A 71 -17.01 -6.04 9.70
C MET A 71 -17.28 -4.55 9.95
N MET A 72 -16.26 -3.71 9.82
CA MET A 72 -16.41 -2.26 9.98
C MET A 72 -17.32 -1.61 8.95
N ALA A 73 -17.57 -2.25 7.81
CA ALA A 73 -18.55 -1.77 6.84
C ALA A 73 -19.98 -1.67 7.43
N PHE A 74 -20.29 -2.46 8.45
CA PHE A 74 -21.59 -2.50 9.13
C PHE A 74 -21.67 -1.61 10.39
N ILE A 75 -20.57 -0.96 10.73
CA ILE A 75 -20.47 -0.11 11.92
C ILE A 75 -20.62 1.37 11.53
N PRO A 76 -21.29 2.21 12.35
CA PRO A 76 -21.44 3.63 12.07
C PRO A 76 -20.12 4.32 11.74
N GLY A 77 -20.09 5.07 10.63
CA GLY A 77 -18.88 5.75 10.15
C GLY A 77 -17.81 4.83 9.54
N GLY A 78 -18.06 3.50 9.46
CA GLY A 78 -17.08 2.54 8.94
C GLY A 78 -15.91 2.30 9.89
N GLY A 79 -16.13 2.47 11.21
CA GLY A 79 -15.17 2.29 12.29
C GLY A 79 -15.05 3.50 13.22
N ALA A 80 -14.39 3.34 14.36
CA ALA A 80 -14.29 4.36 15.41
C ALA A 80 -13.44 5.58 15.00
N LYS A 81 -12.43 5.38 14.16
CA LYS A 81 -11.52 6.48 13.76
C LYS A 81 -12.25 7.61 13.04
N ALA A 82 -11.98 8.85 13.41
CA ALA A 82 -12.53 10.04 12.77
C ALA A 82 -12.10 10.16 11.29
N CYS A 83 -10.96 9.57 10.91
CA CYS A 83 -10.55 9.45 9.52
C CYS A 83 -11.23 8.24 8.84
N GLY A 84 -12.27 8.49 8.05
CA GLY A 84 -12.99 7.43 7.32
C GLY A 84 -12.15 6.69 6.25
N PHE A 85 -10.99 7.22 5.89
CA PHE A 85 -10.07 6.65 4.89
C PHE A 85 -8.87 5.91 5.51
N GLY A 86 -8.64 6.03 6.82
CA GLY A 86 -7.47 5.50 7.50
C GLY A 86 -7.51 3.99 7.74
N CYS A 87 -6.36 3.46 8.14
CA CYS A 87 -6.24 2.07 8.58
C CYS A 87 -7.05 1.85 9.85
N LEU A 88 -7.84 0.78 9.88
CA LEU A 88 -8.69 0.41 11.00
C LEU A 88 -7.91 -0.29 12.14
N GLY A 89 -6.75 -0.87 11.83
CA GLY A 89 -5.89 -1.48 12.82
C GLY A 89 -6.26 -2.90 13.28
N PHE A 90 -7.31 -3.53 12.74
CA PHE A 90 -7.77 -4.86 13.18
C PHE A 90 -7.07 -6.06 12.51
N GLY A 91 -6.08 -5.81 11.66
CA GLY A 91 -5.18 -6.86 11.17
C GLY A 91 -5.78 -7.87 10.20
N SER A 92 -6.88 -7.59 9.48
CA SER A 92 -7.40 -8.53 8.46
C SER A 92 -6.39 -8.81 7.35
N CYS A 93 -5.52 -7.84 7.01
CA CYS A 93 -4.39 -8.01 6.09
C CYS A 93 -3.26 -8.88 6.69
N VAL A 94 -3.06 -8.83 8.02
CA VAL A 94 -2.10 -9.68 8.75
C VAL A 94 -2.54 -11.13 8.66
N LYS A 95 -3.82 -11.41 8.98
CA LYS A 95 -4.42 -12.76 8.90
C LYS A 95 -4.37 -13.32 7.47
N ALA A 96 -4.45 -12.45 6.44
CA ALA A 96 -4.39 -12.85 5.03
C ALA A 96 -2.97 -13.10 4.52
N CYS A 97 -1.93 -12.64 5.22
CA CYS A 97 -0.55 -12.77 4.79
C CYS A 97 0.04 -14.14 5.14
N PRO A 98 0.32 -15.03 4.16
CA PRO A 98 0.87 -16.36 4.45
C PRO A 98 2.36 -16.34 4.79
N PHE A 99 3.02 -15.18 4.68
CA PHE A 99 4.46 -15.02 4.89
C PHE A 99 4.82 -14.32 6.19
N GLY A 100 3.82 -13.93 7.00
CA GLY A 100 4.07 -13.18 8.23
C GLY A 100 4.71 -11.80 8.01
N ALA A 101 4.59 -11.26 6.80
CA ALA A 101 5.26 -10.02 6.40
C ALA A 101 4.51 -8.74 6.81
N ILE A 102 3.41 -8.85 7.57
CA ILE A 102 2.59 -7.70 7.97
C ILE A 102 2.26 -7.82 9.43
N GLU A 103 2.41 -6.73 10.15
CA GLU A 103 1.99 -6.59 11.55
C GLU A 103 1.18 -5.30 11.74
N VAL A 104 0.49 -5.17 12.85
CA VAL A 104 -0.18 -3.92 13.25
C VAL A 104 0.62 -3.26 14.35
N VAL A 105 1.12 -2.06 14.09
CA VAL A 105 1.88 -1.24 15.04
C VAL A 105 1.12 0.05 15.28
N ASN A 106 0.81 0.35 16.54
CA ASN A 106 0.06 1.55 16.94
C ASN A 106 -1.22 1.79 16.10
N GLY A 107 -1.96 0.71 15.79
CA GLY A 107 -3.23 0.79 15.05
C GLY A 107 -3.10 1.03 13.54
N VAL A 108 -1.91 0.82 12.96
CA VAL A 108 -1.67 0.87 11.51
C VAL A 108 -0.91 -0.38 11.07
N ALA A 109 -1.30 -0.96 9.94
CA ALA A 109 -0.58 -2.09 9.37
C ALA A 109 0.77 -1.63 8.80
N VAL A 110 1.83 -2.38 9.10
CA VAL A 110 3.21 -2.16 8.63
C VAL A 110 3.68 -3.41 7.91
N VAL A 111 4.39 -3.24 6.81
CA VAL A 111 4.90 -4.33 5.99
C VAL A 111 6.42 -4.45 6.14
N ASP A 112 6.89 -5.66 6.44
CA ASP A 112 8.30 -6.02 6.31
C ASP A 112 8.62 -6.26 4.82
N LYS A 113 9.44 -5.39 4.24
CA LYS A 113 9.84 -5.44 2.82
C LYS A 113 10.60 -6.73 2.47
N GLU A 114 11.40 -7.25 3.40
CA GLU A 114 12.22 -8.44 3.15
C GLU A 114 11.40 -9.73 3.15
N ALA A 115 10.47 -9.84 4.08
CA ALA A 115 9.55 -10.97 4.16
C ALA A 115 8.47 -10.93 3.07
N CYS A 116 8.14 -9.75 2.52
CA CYS A 116 7.07 -9.57 1.56
C CYS A 116 7.41 -10.23 0.21
N LYS A 117 6.45 -11.02 -0.32
CA LYS A 117 6.53 -11.70 -1.63
C LYS A 117 5.58 -11.09 -2.68
N ALA A 118 5.06 -9.90 -2.46
CA ALA A 118 4.16 -9.18 -3.39
C ALA A 118 2.97 -10.02 -3.92
N CYS A 119 2.46 -10.97 -3.13
CA CYS A 119 1.42 -11.90 -3.59
C CYS A 119 0.02 -11.27 -3.72
N GLY A 120 -0.17 -10.01 -3.33
CA GLY A 120 -1.40 -9.24 -3.47
C GLY A 120 -2.54 -9.60 -2.50
N LYS A 121 -2.43 -10.64 -1.66
CA LYS A 121 -3.51 -11.07 -0.76
C LYS A 121 -3.95 -9.98 0.22
N CYS A 122 -3.00 -9.22 0.77
CA CYS A 122 -3.29 -8.09 1.66
C CYS A 122 -3.97 -6.92 0.93
N VAL A 123 -3.62 -6.69 -0.34
CA VAL A 123 -4.25 -5.69 -1.19
C VAL A 123 -5.72 -6.01 -1.37
N ALA A 124 -6.04 -7.25 -1.77
CA ALA A 124 -7.41 -7.74 -1.96
C ALA A 124 -8.22 -7.75 -0.65
N LYS A 125 -7.55 -7.98 0.50
CA LYS A 125 -8.21 -8.11 1.80
C LYS A 125 -8.51 -6.78 2.48
N CYS A 126 -7.88 -5.69 2.07
CA CYS A 126 -8.07 -4.38 2.71
C CYS A 126 -9.37 -3.69 2.27
N PRO A 127 -10.40 -3.55 3.14
CA PRO A 127 -11.67 -2.95 2.74
C PRO A 127 -11.57 -1.43 2.49
N LYS A 128 -10.49 -0.79 2.97
CA LYS A 128 -10.20 0.63 2.73
C LYS A 128 -9.26 0.85 1.54
N HIS A 129 -8.82 -0.20 0.84
CA HIS A 129 -7.91 -0.15 -0.31
C HIS A 129 -6.63 0.66 -0.06
N LEU A 130 -6.07 0.49 1.14
CA LEU A 130 -4.88 1.23 1.60
C LEU A 130 -3.57 0.60 1.16
N ILE A 131 -3.60 -0.63 0.68
CA ILE A 131 -2.39 -1.39 0.38
C ILE A 131 -2.23 -1.48 -1.14
N GLU A 132 -1.06 -1.13 -1.62
CA GLU A 132 -0.68 -1.25 -3.02
C GLU A 132 0.66 -1.96 -3.17
N LEU A 133 0.94 -2.49 -4.35
CA LEU A 133 2.25 -3.02 -4.70
C LEU A 133 3.09 -1.91 -5.31
N VAL A 134 4.29 -1.72 -4.79
CA VAL A 134 5.23 -0.68 -5.19
C VAL A 134 6.59 -1.30 -5.53
N PRO A 135 7.43 -0.66 -6.38
CA PRO A 135 8.78 -1.13 -6.62
C PRO A 135 9.57 -1.24 -5.30
N TYR A 136 10.35 -2.32 -5.16
CA TYR A 136 11.12 -2.59 -3.96
C TYR A 136 12.14 -1.48 -3.64
N ASP A 137 12.78 -0.92 -4.68
CA ASP A 137 13.80 0.12 -4.54
C ASP A 137 13.22 1.52 -4.32
N GLN A 138 11.88 1.63 -4.35
CA GLN A 138 11.23 2.91 -4.08
C GLN A 138 11.42 3.30 -2.60
N THR A 139 11.77 4.57 -2.38
CA THR A 139 11.96 5.17 -1.05
C THR A 139 11.02 6.35 -0.79
N THR A 140 10.39 6.88 -1.84
CA THR A 140 9.47 8.01 -1.73
C THR A 140 8.03 7.55 -1.82
N PHE A 141 7.27 7.69 -0.73
CA PHE A 141 5.87 7.24 -0.60
C PHE A 141 5.00 8.31 0.04
N VAL A 142 3.72 8.35 -0.36
CA VAL A 142 2.69 9.15 0.31
C VAL A 142 1.93 8.29 1.30
N GLN A 143 2.05 8.58 2.58
CA GLN A 143 1.44 7.82 3.68
C GLN A 143 0.02 8.34 4.02
N CYS A 144 -0.80 8.57 3.02
CA CYS A 144 -2.19 9.00 3.18
C CYS A 144 -3.04 8.60 1.98
N SER A 145 -4.31 8.29 2.22
CA SER A 145 -5.32 7.99 1.20
C SER A 145 -6.61 8.79 1.42
N SER A 146 -6.55 9.88 2.19
CA SER A 146 -7.73 10.67 2.50
C SER A 146 -8.11 11.58 1.35
N HIS A 147 -9.36 11.47 0.90
CA HIS A 147 -9.98 12.38 -0.08
C HIS A 147 -10.82 13.48 0.58
N ALA A 148 -10.70 13.64 1.89
CA ALA A 148 -11.39 14.72 2.61
C ALA A 148 -10.71 16.07 2.38
N LYS A 149 -11.48 17.16 2.49
CA LYS A 149 -10.94 18.52 2.41
C LYS A 149 -10.06 18.84 3.61
N GLY A 150 -9.04 19.68 3.42
CA GLY A 150 -7.98 19.96 4.37
C GLY A 150 -8.43 20.22 5.82
N LYS A 151 -9.52 20.97 6.05
CA LYS A 151 -10.07 21.22 7.40
C LYS A 151 -10.59 19.92 8.05
N ALA A 152 -11.28 19.08 7.31
CA ALA A 152 -11.76 17.79 7.82
C ALA A 152 -10.59 16.85 8.13
N VAL A 153 -9.55 16.83 7.28
CA VAL A 153 -8.34 16.06 7.54
C VAL A 153 -7.65 16.51 8.81
N THR A 154 -7.40 17.82 8.99
CA THR A 154 -6.70 18.35 10.17
C THR A 154 -7.47 18.15 11.47
N SER A 155 -8.80 18.07 11.42
CA SER A 155 -9.61 17.76 12.61
C SER A 155 -9.55 16.28 12.99
N ALA A 156 -9.34 15.37 12.04
CA ALA A 156 -9.37 13.93 12.23
C ALA A 156 -7.98 13.29 12.41
N CYS A 157 -6.94 13.87 11.78
CA CYS A 157 -5.60 13.28 11.74
C CYS A 157 -4.51 14.36 11.71
N GLU A 158 -3.50 14.23 12.57
CA GLU A 158 -2.39 15.18 12.64
C GLU A 158 -1.43 15.09 11.44
N VAL A 159 -1.36 13.96 10.78
CA VAL A 159 -0.44 13.66 9.68
C VAL A 159 -1.15 13.44 8.34
N GLY A 160 -2.40 13.83 8.18
CA GLY A 160 -3.14 13.61 6.92
C GLY A 160 -2.75 14.59 5.81
N CYS A 161 -2.88 14.17 4.55
CA CYS A 161 -2.70 15.04 3.38
C CYS A 161 -3.81 16.09 3.31
N ILE A 162 -3.44 17.35 3.17
CA ILE A 162 -4.38 18.47 3.05
C ILE A 162 -4.59 18.96 1.62
N GLY A 163 -4.02 18.26 0.63
CA GLY A 163 -4.16 18.59 -0.78
C GLY A 163 -3.53 19.93 -1.18
N CYS A 164 -2.48 20.41 -0.48
CA CYS A 164 -1.91 21.75 -0.67
C CYS A 164 -1.06 21.91 -1.93
N LYS A 165 -0.81 20.84 -2.70
CA LYS A 165 -0.04 20.79 -3.96
C LYS A 165 1.43 21.23 -3.87
N LYS A 166 1.99 21.50 -2.71
CA LYS A 166 3.41 21.90 -2.59
C LYS A 166 4.36 20.81 -3.14
N CYS A 167 4.09 19.54 -2.85
CA CYS A 167 4.87 18.42 -3.35
C CYS A 167 4.81 18.30 -4.89
N GLU A 168 3.64 18.56 -5.50
CA GLU A 168 3.44 18.57 -6.94
C GLU A 168 4.24 19.69 -7.61
N GLN A 169 4.20 20.91 -7.05
CA GLN A 169 4.94 22.07 -7.55
C GLN A 169 6.46 21.95 -7.41
N THR A 170 6.92 21.22 -6.38
CA THR A 170 8.35 21.08 -6.08
C THR A 170 9.00 19.91 -6.84
N CYS A 171 8.21 18.95 -7.36
CA CYS A 171 8.75 17.77 -8.01
C CYS A 171 9.38 18.09 -9.38
N PRO A 172 10.70 17.92 -9.56
CA PRO A 172 11.36 18.29 -10.83
C PRO A 172 10.95 17.39 -12.00
N ASN A 173 10.51 16.15 -11.70
CA ASN A 173 10.15 15.15 -12.72
C ASN A 173 8.64 15.03 -12.95
N GLY A 174 7.81 15.84 -12.26
CA GLY A 174 6.36 15.70 -12.34
C GLY A 174 5.84 14.32 -11.89
N ALA A 175 6.60 13.64 -11.02
CA ALA A 175 6.31 12.30 -10.56
C ALA A 175 5.27 12.26 -9.42
N ILE A 176 4.88 13.38 -8.88
CA ILE A 176 3.87 13.46 -7.82
C ILE A 176 2.77 14.41 -8.23
N THR A 177 1.53 13.96 -8.12
CA THR A 177 0.34 14.72 -8.46
C THR A 177 -0.61 14.75 -7.28
N VAL A 178 -1.46 15.77 -7.20
CA VAL A 178 -2.51 15.87 -6.19
C VAL A 178 -3.86 15.82 -6.87
N ASP A 179 -4.54 14.70 -6.70
CA ASP A 179 -5.89 14.47 -7.19
C ASP A 179 -6.83 14.14 -6.03
N ASN A 180 -8.09 14.57 -6.11
CA ASN A 180 -9.09 14.35 -5.07
C ASN A 180 -8.57 14.66 -3.65
N PHE A 181 -7.86 15.78 -3.48
CA PHE A 181 -7.26 16.25 -2.23
C PHE A 181 -6.14 15.37 -1.64
N CYS A 182 -5.68 14.32 -2.35
CA CYS A 182 -4.59 13.45 -1.92
C CYS A 182 -3.45 13.46 -2.91
N ALA A 183 -2.22 13.42 -2.41
CA ALA A 183 -1.04 13.28 -3.25
C ALA A 183 -0.83 11.82 -3.65
N HIS A 184 -0.39 11.59 -4.89
CA HIS A 184 -0.04 10.28 -5.45
C HIS A 184 1.31 10.35 -6.14
N VAL A 185 2.11 9.29 -6.01
CA VAL A 185 3.41 9.17 -6.69
C VAL A 185 3.27 8.26 -7.91
N ASP A 186 3.72 8.73 -9.05
CA ASP A 186 3.96 7.92 -10.24
C ASP A 186 5.37 7.31 -10.11
N TYR A 187 5.42 6.06 -9.72
CA TYR A 187 6.69 5.35 -9.48
C TYR A 187 7.52 5.16 -10.76
N SER A 188 6.92 5.25 -11.94
CA SER A 188 7.65 5.18 -13.22
C SER A 188 8.49 6.43 -13.52
N LYS A 189 8.13 7.57 -12.93
CA LYS A 189 8.80 8.87 -13.11
C LYS A 189 9.62 9.29 -11.90
N CYS A 190 9.38 8.65 -10.74
CA CYS A 190 10.01 9.05 -9.48
C CYS A 190 11.48 8.63 -9.44
N THR A 191 12.37 9.57 -9.22
CA THR A 191 13.82 9.36 -9.09
C THR A 191 14.28 9.28 -7.62
N ASN A 192 13.35 9.22 -6.66
CA ASN A 192 13.65 9.18 -5.22
C ASN A 192 14.49 10.37 -4.70
N CYS A 193 14.41 11.54 -5.34
CA CYS A 193 15.21 12.71 -4.98
C CYS A 193 14.86 13.36 -3.63
N GLY A 194 13.69 13.03 -3.04
CA GLY A 194 13.27 13.52 -1.72
C GLY A 194 12.72 14.95 -1.67
N ALA A 195 12.77 15.75 -2.74
CA ALA A 195 12.31 17.15 -2.74
C ALA A 195 10.87 17.34 -2.26
N CYS A 196 9.97 16.42 -2.63
CA CYS A 196 8.58 16.44 -2.19
C CYS A 196 8.40 16.14 -0.68
N LYS A 197 9.32 15.37 -0.10
CA LYS A 197 9.34 15.07 1.35
C LYS A 197 9.65 16.32 2.16
N GLU A 198 10.66 17.08 1.75
CA GLU A 198 11.06 18.34 2.41
C GLU A 198 9.98 19.42 2.26
N ALA A 199 9.33 19.48 1.08
CA ALA A 199 8.27 20.45 0.82
C ALA A 199 6.95 20.15 1.55
N CYS A 200 6.76 18.95 2.10
CA CYS A 200 5.50 18.54 2.69
C CYS A 200 5.28 19.12 4.09
N PRO A 201 4.31 20.06 4.30
CA PRO A 201 4.09 20.67 5.61
C PRO A 201 3.45 19.72 6.62
N ARG A 202 3.01 18.55 6.19
CA ARG A 202 2.38 17.51 7.03
C ARG A 202 3.29 16.31 7.28
N HIS A 203 4.49 16.31 6.69
CA HIS A 203 5.50 15.26 6.82
C HIS A 203 4.96 13.84 6.56
N ILE A 204 4.03 13.72 5.58
CA ILE A 204 3.40 12.45 5.21
C ILE A 204 4.06 11.78 3.99
N ILE A 205 5.12 12.36 3.47
CA ILE A 205 5.93 11.79 2.41
C ILE A 205 7.23 11.26 3.05
N GLN A 206 7.52 10.01 2.84
CA GLN A 206 8.76 9.36 3.26
C GLN A 206 9.76 9.37 2.12
#